data_868890cc2e22eddeea85f18ea372836f
#
_entry.id   868890cc2e22eddeea85f18ea372836f
#
_cell.length_a   1.000
_cell.length_b   1.000
_cell.length_c   1.000
_cell.angle_alpha   90.00
_cell.angle_beta   90.00
_cell.angle_gamma   90.00
#
_symmetry.space_group_name_H-M   'P 1'
#
loop_
_entity.id
_entity.type
_entity.pdbx_description
1 polymer ?
#
loop_
_entity_poly.entity_id
_entity_poly.type
_entity_poly.pdbx_seq_one_letter_code
_entity_poly.pdbx_strand_id
1 'polypeptide(L)'
;MSSPSPQSRSSKSSAGTVLYSERLTPSLGIWLVAALLAAACILVFVPISLGAGITGAVVAAVIFAVLLVMSTPQIRVTPETLQVGRAQIERRFIGKVEAFRGEDATMQRGPALNATAYMCIRGWISPVVRIEITDPADRTPYWLTSTRRPEKLVEALTQGR
;
A
#
# COMPACT_ATOMS: atom_id res chain seq x y z
N MET A 1 -5.74 -51.12 26.76
CA MET A 1 -6.71 -50.11 26.28
C MET A 1 -5.93 -48.83 26.02
N SER A 2 -5.47 -48.64 24.80
CA SER A 2 -4.64 -47.50 24.42
C SER A 2 -5.53 -46.46 23.69
N SER A 3 -5.71 -45.30 24.31
CA SER A 3 -6.43 -44.17 23.72
C SER A 3 -5.58 -43.51 22.63
N PRO A 4 -6.14 -43.22 21.46
CA PRO A 4 -5.45 -42.43 20.43
C PRO A 4 -5.50 -40.95 20.78
N SER A 5 -4.33 -40.32 20.79
CA SER A 5 -4.15 -38.88 20.94
C SER A 5 -4.75 -38.13 19.76
N PRO A 6 -5.42 -36.97 19.97
CA PRO A 6 -5.92 -36.16 18.86
C PRO A 6 -4.76 -35.50 18.13
N GLN A 7 -4.60 -35.88 16.87
CA GLN A 7 -3.68 -35.19 15.94
C GLN A 7 -4.14 -33.74 15.78
N SER A 8 -3.32 -32.80 16.23
CA SER A 8 -3.46 -31.40 15.90
C SER A 8 -3.35 -31.24 14.38
N ARG A 9 -4.49 -31.00 13.73
CA ARG A 9 -4.51 -30.54 12.34
C ARG A 9 -3.79 -29.18 12.30
N SER A 10 -2.50 -29.24 11.98
CA SER A 10 -1.79 -28.08 11.46
C SER A 10 -2.57 -27.56 10.25
N SER A 11 -3.25 -26.45 10.42
CA SER A 11 -3.85 -25.71 9.32
C SER A 11 -2.70 -25.22 8.46
N LYS A 12 -2.31 -26.03 7.46
CA LYS A 12 -1.54 -25.53 6.31
C LYS A 12 -2.35 -24.38 5.73
N SER A 13 -1.90 -23.16 6.02
CA SER A 13 -2.32 -21.97 5.31
C SER A 13 -2.21 -22.29 3.82
N SER A 14 -3.34 -22.45 3.16
CA SER A 14 -3.43 -22.57 1.72
C SER A 14 -2.78 -21.30 1.18
N ALA A 15 -1.59 -21.40 0.62
CA ALA A 15 -1.01 -20.35 -0.19
C ALA A 15 -1.90 -20.22 -1.44
N GLY A 16 -3.06 -19.58 -1.27
CA GLY A 16 -4.05 -19.40 -2.30
C GLY A 16 -3.39 -18.74 -3.51
N THR A 17 -3.72 -19.20 -4.70
CA THR A 17 -3.28 -18.62 -5.97
C THR A 17 -3.46 -17.11 -5.91
N VAL A 18 -2.36 -16.36 -6.01
CA VAL A 18 -2.40 -14.89 -5.98
C VAL A 18 -2.92 -14.43 -7.34
N LEU A 19 -4.11 -13.86 -7.38
CA LEU A 19 -4.75 -13.34 -8.60
C LEU A 19 -4.12 -12.01 -9.02
N TYR A 20 -3.75 -11.18 -8.04
CA TYR A 20 -3.11 -9.89 -8.27
C TYR A 20 -2.16 -9.55 -7.12
N SER A 21 -1.00 -9.00 -7.45
CA SER A 21 -0.05 -8.48 -6.46
C SER A 21 0.65 -7.24 -7.01
N GLU A 22 0.66 -6.18 -6.23
CA GLU A 22 1.35 -4.94 -6.55
C GLU A 22 2.01 -4.36 -5.29
N ARG A 23 3.28 -3.95 -5.41
CA ARG A 23 3.96 -3.13 -4.41
C ARG A 23 3.95 -1.68 -4.86
N LEU A 24 3.50 -0.78 -4.00
CA LEU A 24 3.41 0.65 -4.27
C LEU A 24 4.76 1.35 -4.02
N THR A 25 5.82 0.86 -4.67
CA THR A 25 7.18 1.37 -4.51
C THR A 25 7.25 2.87 -4.88
N PRO A 26 8.11 3.66 -4.22
CA PRO A 26 8.36 5.04 -4.59
C PRO A 26 8.83 5.16 -6.05
N SER A 27 8.45 6.27 -6.70
CA SER A 27 8.93 6.59 -8.05
C SER A 27 10.39 7.03 -8.01
N LEU A 28 11.07 6.96 -9.17
CA LEU A 28 12.45 7.47 -9.30
C LEU A 28 12.56 8.93 -8.83
N GLY A 29 11.55 9.77 -9.12
CA GLY A 29 11.52 11.16 -8.69
C GLY A 29 11.61 11.32 -7.17
N ILE A 30 10.93 10.47 -6.39
CA ILE A 30 11.00 10.48 -4.92
C ILE A 30 12.41 10.13 -4.44
N TRP A 31 13.07 9.15 -5.08
CA TRP A 31 14.46 8.80 -4.76
C TRP A 31 15.43 9.95 -5.07
N LEU A 32 15.22 10.68 -6.19
CA LEU A 32 16.02 11.85 -6.54
C LEU A 32 15.83 12.97 -5.51
N VAL A 33 14.60 13.24 -5.09
CA VAL A 33 14.33 14.24 -4.04
C VAL A 33 15.00 13.85 -2.72
N ALA A 34 14.91 12.59 -2.32
CA ALA A 34 15.56 12.08 -1.11
C ALA A 34 17.09 12.23 -1.18
N ALA A 35 17.70 11.93 -2.33
CA ALA A 35 19.14 12.09 -2.56
C ALA A 35 19.55 13.58 -2.51
N LEU A 36 18.75 14.46 -3.11
CA LEU A 36 19.00 15.89 -3.07
C LEU A 36 18.93 16.45 -1.64
N LEU A 37 17.93 16.03 -0.86
CA LEU A 37 17.79 16.42 0.55
C LEU A 37 18.97 15.91 1.39
N ALA A 38 19.42 14.67 1.16
CA ALA A 38 20.60 14.14 1.83
C ALA A 38 21.85 14.93 1.46
N ALA A 39 22.03 15.29 0.18
CA ALA A 39 23.15 16.10 -0.28
C ALA A 39 23.12 17.53 0.31
N ALA A 40 21.94 18.10 0.52
CA ALA A 40 21.77 19.41 1.16
C ALA A 40 22.34 19.44 2.60
N CYS A 41 22.37 18.30 3.30
CA CYS A 41 22.99 18.19 4.61
C CYS A 41 24.49 18.55 4.57
N ILE A 42 25.19 18.28 3.44
CA ILE A 42 26.60 18.67 3.28
C ILE A 42 26.72 20.19 3.40
N LEU A 43 25.90 20.94 2.68
CA LEU A 43 25.91 22.40 2.69
C LEU A 43 25.67 22.99 4.08
N VAL A 44 24.76 22.35 4.85
CA VAL A 44 24.42 22.81 6.21
C VAL A 44 25.60 22.61 7.19
N PHE A 45 26.31 21.49 7.06
CA PHE A 45 27.37 21.12 8.01
C PHE A 45 28.79 21.48 7.57
N VAL A 46 29.01 21.86 6.28
CA VAL A 46 30.31 22.29 5.77
C VAL A 46 30.96 23.41 6.62
N PRO A 47 30.24 24.43 7.13
CA PRO A 47 30.82 25.44 8.00
C PRO A 47 31.46 24.88 9.29
N ILE A 48 31.05 23.73 9.75
CA ILE A 48 31.60 23.05 10.93
C ILE A 48 32.81 22.21 10.51
N SER A 49 32.61 21.26 9.59
CA SER A 49 33.67 20.51 8.91
C SER A 49 33.11 19.71 7.74
N LEU A 50 33.93 19.45 6.73
CA LEU A 50 33.54 18.61 5.59
C LEU A 50 33.20 17.18 6.05
N GLY A 51 33.91 16.64 7.04
CA GLY A 51 33.61 15.32 7.61
C GLY A 51 32.24 15.27 8.26
N ALA A 52 31.84 16.31 9.01
CA ALA A 52 30.48 16.39 9.59
C ALA A 52 29.41 16.46 8.49
N GLY A 53 29.66 17.20 7.40
CA GLY A 53 28.75 17.28 6.26
C GLY A 53 28.51 15.93 5.58
N ILE A 54 29.59 15.20 5.29
CA ILE A 54 29.50 13.86 4.67
C ILE A 54 28.78 12.89 5.58
N THR A 55 29.13 12.86 6.86
CA THR A 55 28.49 11.98 7.84
C THR A 55 26.98 12.27 7.94
N GLY A 56 26.62 13.56 8.03
CA GLY A 56 25.20 13.97 8.06
C GLY A 56 24.44 13.55 6.81
N ALA A 57 25.04 13.71 5.62
CA ALA A 57 24.43 13.28 4.36
C ALA A 57 24.22 11.75 4.30
N VAL A 58 25.21 10.97 4.72
CA VAL A 58 25.10 9.50 4.74
C VAL A 58 23.99 9.05 5.70
N VAL A 59 23.95 9.61 6.92
CA VAL A 59 22.91 9.31 7.90
C VAL A 59 21.53 9.67 7.37
N ALA A 60 21.37 10.86 6.78
CA ALA A 60 20.11 11.28 6.18
C ALA A 60 19.69 10.37 5.03
N ALA A 61 20.62 9.99 4.15
CA ALA A 61 20.34 9.07 3.04
C ALA A 61 19.84 7.70 3.53
N VAL A 62 20.48 7.15 4.56
CA VAL A 62 20.06 5.88 5.17
C VAL A 62 18.67 6.01 5.78
N ILE A 63 18.40 7.08 6.54
CA ILE A 63 17.08 7.33 7.14
C ILE A 63 15.99 7.42 6.06
N PHE A 64 16.22 8.23 5.01
CA PHE A 64 15.27 8.36 3.91
C PHE A 64 15.04 7.04 3.19
N ALA A 65 16.09 6.27 2.91
CA ALA A 65 15.97 4.96 2.28
C ALA A 65 15.13 4.00 3.12
N VAL A 66 15.39 3.90 4.43
CA VAL A 66 14.61 3.06 5.35
C VAL A 66 13.15 3.50 5.40
N LEU A 67 12.87 4.80 5.55
CA LEU A 67 11.51 5.32 5.58
C LEU A 67 10.76 5.04 4.27
N LEU A 68 11.38 5.23 3.10
CA LEU A 68 10.77 4.97 1.82
C LEU A 68 10.44 3.49 1.62
N VAL A 69 11.37 2.59 1.99
CA VAL A 69 11.15 1.14 1.89
C VAL A 69 10.04 0.69 2.86
N MET A 70 10.07 1.14 4.11
CA MET A 70 9.05 0.81 5.11
C MET A 70 7.67 1.40 4.78
N SER A 71 7.63 2.51 4.04
CA SER A 71 6.39 3.15 3.60
C SER A 71 5.75 2.49 2.37
N THR A 72 6.29 1.37 1.89
CA THR A 72 5.81 0.69 0.67
C THR A 72 4.73 -0.34 1.01
N PRO A 73 3.42 -0.01 0.89
CA PRO A 73 2.36 -0.99 1.10
C PRO A 73 2.26 -1.94 -0.09
N GLN A 74 1.66 -3.08 0.17
CA GLN A 74 1.37 -4.09 -0.84
C GLN A 74 -0.15 -4.24 -1.00
N ILE A 75 -0.60 -4.39 -2.25
CA ILE A 75 -1.94 -4.86 -2.60
C ILE A 75 -1.80 -6.31 -3.00
N ARG A 76 -2.62 -7.19 -2.41
CA ARG A 76 -2.68 -8.61 -2.76
C ARG A 76 -4.12 -9.06 -2.84
N VAL A 77 -4.49 -9.68 -3.95
CA VAL A 77 -5.80 -10.29 -4.17
C VAL A 77 -5.63 -11.79 -4.28
N THR A 78 -6.35 -12.52 -3.46
CA THR A 78 -6.49 -13.98 -3.54
C THR A 78 -7.93 -14.33 -3.90
N PRO A 79 -8.28 -15.58 -4.19
CA PRO A 79 -9.67 -15.98 -4.40
C PRO A 79 -10.61 -15.65 -3.22
N GLU A 80 -10.08 -15.63 -2.01
CA GLU A 80 -10.85 -15.49 -0.78
C GLU A 80 -10.75 -14.10 -0.15
N THR A 81 -9.61 -13.42 -0.31
CA THR A 81 -9.30 -12.18 0.43
C THR A 81 -8.70 -11.09 -0.45
N LEU A 82 -8.96 -9.86 -0.04
CA LEU A 82 -8.25 -8.66 -0.50
C LEU A 82 -7.43 -8.10 0.67
N GLN A 83 -6.15 -7.89 0.44
CA GLN A 83 -5.26 -7.17 1.35
C GLN A 83 -4.80 -5.87 0.69
N VAL A 84 -4.93 -4.74 1.41
CA VAL A 84 -4.46 -3.42 0.99
C VAL A 84 -3.65 -2.82 2.13
N GLY A 85 -2.33 -2.81 1.99
CA GLY A 85 -1.43 -2.38 3.04
C GLY A 85 -1.55 -3.27 4.28
N ARG A 86 -2.08 -2.71 5.38
CA ARG A 86 -2.29 -3.42 6.65
C ARG A 86 -3.70 -3.99 6.81
N ALA A 87 -4.65 -3.52 6.01
CA ALA A 87 -6.04 -3.97 6.08
C ALA A 87 -6.25 -5.21 5.20
N GLN A 88 -7.08 -6.11 5.68
CA GLN A 88 -7.48 -7.32 4.97
C GLN A 88 -8.98 -7.55 5.13
N ILE A 89 -9.66 -7.94 4.07
CA ILE A 89 -11.09 -8.25 4.06
C ILE A 89 -11.37 -9.47 3.19
N GLU A 90 -12.41 -10.23 3.51
CA GLU A 90 -12.90 -11.31 2.67
C GLU A 90 -13.62 -10.74 1.44
N ARG A 91 -13.40 -11.33 0.27
CA ARG A 91 -13.97 -10.85 -1.00
C ARG A 91 -15.49 -10.82 -1.03
N ARG A 92 -16.17 -11.64 -0.24
CA ARG A 92 -17.63 -11.63 -0.13
C ARG A 92 -18.21 -10.30 0.37
N PHE A 93 -17.41 -9.52 1.10
CA PHE A 93 -17.81 -8.21 1.63
C PHE A 93 -17.38 -7.03 0.73
N ILE A 94 -16.87 -7.31 -0.46
CA ILE A 94 -16.54 -6.28 -1.44
C ILE A 94 -17.78 -5.97 -2.27
N GLY A 95 -18.22 -4.73 -2.29
CA GLY A 95 -19.30 -4.21 -3.13
C GLY A 95 -18.80 -3.79 -4.52
N LYS A 96 -19.22 -2.62 -4.97
CA LYS A 96 -18.81 -2.02 -6.24
C LYS A 96 -17.33 -1.66 -6.24
N VAL A 97 -16.65 -1.93 -7.34
CA VAL A 97 -15.22 -1.60 -7.52
C VAL A 97 -15.08 -0.69 -8.74
N GLU A 98 -14.50 0.49 -8.53
CA GLU A 98 -14.39 1.52 -9.57
C GLU A 98 -12.96 2.05 -9.66
N ALA A 99 -12.47 2.16 -10.90
CA ALA A 99 -11.17 2.74 -11.21
C ALA A 99 -11.30 4.21 -11.58
N PHE A 100 -10.40 5.05 -11.07
CA PHE A 100 -10.36 6.49 -11.36
C PHE A 100 -8.96 6.92 -11.77
N ARG A 101 -8.90 7.82 -12.76
CA ARG A 101 -7.66 8.41 -13.29
C ARG A 101 -7.79 9.92 -13.44
N GLY A 102 -6.65 10.60 -13.56
CA GLY A 102 -6.62 12.05 -13.84
C GLY A 102 -7.41 12.87 -12.82
N GLU A 103 -8.32 13.69 -13.32
CA GLU A 103 -9.16 14.59 -12.51
C GLU A 103 -10.11 13.83 -11.60
N ASP A 104 -10.73 12.74 -12.09
CA ASP A 104 -11.62 11.90 -11.28
C ASP A 104 -10.90 11.29 -10.09
N ALA A 105 -9.64 10.84 -10.28
CA ALA A 105 -8.84 10.35 -9.17
C ALA A 105 -8.53 11.47 -8.16
N THR A 106 -8.33 12.70 -8.61
CA THR A 106 -8.13 13.86 -7.74
C THR A 106 -9.38 14.20 -6.96
N MET A 107 -10.55 14.15 -7.61
CA MET A 107 -11.85 14.33 -6.95
C MET A 107 -12.07 13.28 -5.85
N GLN A 108 -11.78 12.00 -6.11
CA GLN A 108 -11.94 10.93 -5.14
C GLN A 108 -10.97 11.05 -3.94
N ARG A 109 -9.79 11.63 -4.13
CA ARG A 109 -8.80 11.85 -3.07
C ARG A 109 -9.02 13.13 -2.27
N GLY A 110 -9.84 14.02 -2.76
CA GLY A 110 -10.10 15.34 -2.19
C GLY A 110 -11.59 15.58 -1.94
N PRO A 111 -12.29 16.37 -2.76
CA PRO A 111 -13.66 16.83 -2.46
C PRO A 111 -14.69 15.72 -2.25
N ALA A 112 -14.54 14.58 -2.94
CA ALA A 112 -15.46 13.44 -2.84
C ALA A 112 -15.04 12.41 -1.77
N LEU A 113 -13.98 12.69 -1.01
CA LEU A 113 -13.47 11.77 0.00
C LEU A 113 -14.36 11.76 1.24
N ASN A 114 -14.78 10.56 1.66
CA ASN A 114 -15.45 10.38 2.94
C ASN A 114 -14.40 10.21 4.05
N ALA A 115 -14.56 10.97 5.14
CA ALA A 115 -13.62 10.96 6.28
C ALA A 115 -13.52 9.60 7.00
N THR A 116 -14.54 8.73 6.87
CA THR A 116 -14.56 7.39 7.47
C THR A 116 -14.03 6.31 6.53
N ALA A 117 -13.63 6.66 5.29
CA ALA A 117 -13.05 5.71 4.34
C ALA A 117 -11.64 5.26 4.76
N TYR A 118 -11.32 4.00 4.52
CA TYR A 118 -9.93 3.53 4.66
C TYR A 118 -9.10 3.98 3.46
N MET A 119 -7.97 4.63 3.73
CA MET A 119 -7.11 5.20 2.69
C MET A 119 -5.74 4.53 2.65
N CYS A 120 -5.38 4.00 1.49
CA CYS A 120 -4.02 3.54 1.19
C CYS A 120 -3.48 4.31 -0.03
N ILE A 121 -3.38 5.64 0.10
CA ILE A 121 -2.99 6.54 -0.98
C ILE A 121 -1.48 6.77 -0.94
N ARG A 122 -0.87 6.84 -2.13
CA ARG A 122 0.53 7.23 -2.33
C ARG A 122 0.60 8.39 -3.32
N GLY A 123 1.18 9.53 -2.89
CA GLY A 123 1.24 10.76 -3.69
C GLY A 123 1.97 10.61 -5.02
N TRP A 124 2.85 9.63 -5.15
CA TRP A 124 3.59 9.32 -6.39
C TRP A 124 2.85 8.36 -7.34
N ILE A 125 1.63 7.93 -7.00
CA ILE A 125 0.78 7.08 -7.84
C ILE A 125 -0.56 7.78 -7.99
N SER A 126 -0.80 8.35 -9.18
CA SER A 126 -2.00 9.14 -9.46
C SER A 126 -3.29 8.34 -9.52
N PRO A 127 -3.38 7.20 -10.22
CA PRO A 127 -4.64 6.46 -10.32
C PRO A 127 -5.03 5.84 -8.98
N VAL A 128 -6.34 5.76 -8.74
CA VAL A 128 -6.91 5.13 -7.56
C VAL A 128 -8.04 4.17 -7.91
N VAL A 129 -8.27 3.20 -7.04
CA VAL A 129 -9.44 2.31 -7.07
C VAL A 129 -10.22 2.51 -5.78
N ARG A 130 -11.52 2.72 -5.93
CA ARG A 130 -12.50 2.75 -4.85
C ARG A 130 -13.16 1.39 -4.77
N ILE A 131 -13.16 0.82 -3.59
CA ILE A 131 -13.65 -0.52 -3.30
C ILE A 131 -14.71 -0.38 -2.21
N GLU A 132 -15.97 -0.56 -2.55
CA GLU A 132 -17.07 -0.51 -1.60
C GLU A 132 -17.00 -1.69 -0.63
N ILE A 133 -17.24 -1.42 0.65
CA ILE A 133 -17.28 -2.42 1.71
C ILE A 133 -18.74 -2.65 2.12
N THR A 134 -19.16 -3.91 2.09
CA THR A 134 -20.53 -4.32 2.41
C THR A 134 -20.61 -5.16 3.69
N ASP A 135 -19.54 -5.18 4.49
CA ASP A 135 -19.52 -5.87 5.78
C ASP A 135 -20.39 -5.10 6.79
N PRO A 136 -21.47 -5.71 7.33
CA PRO A 136 -22.32 -5.05 8.32
C PRO A 136 -21.61 -4.72 9.64
N ALA A 137 -20.50 -5.40 9.93
CA ALA A 137 -19.70 -5.18 11.13
C ALA A 137 -18.69 -4.04 10.97
N ASP A 138 -18.36 -3.65 9.73
CA ASP A 138 -17.41 -2.57 9.43
C ASP A 138 -18.17 -1.28 9.06
N ARG A 139 -17.86 -0.19 9.76
CA ARG A 139 -18.44 1.14 9.47
C ARG A 139 -17.76 1.86 8.31
N THR A 140 -16.71 1.28 7.75
CA THR A 140 -15.96 1.83 6.62
C THR A 140 -16.78 1.70 5.33
N PRO A 141 -17.21 2.80 4.69
CA PRO A 141 -18.07 2.71 3.51
C PRO A 141 -17.32 2.20 2.29
N TYR A 142 -16.04 2.50 2.18
CA TYR A 142 -15.18 2.04 1.08
C TYR A 142 -13.71 2.16 1.42
N TRP A 143 -12.89 1.43 0.68
CA TRP A 143 -11.44 1.59 0.66
C TRP A 143 -11.02 2.34 -0.58
N LEU A 144 -10.11 3.31 -0.43
CA LEU A 144 -9.51 4.06 -1.52
C LEU A 144 -8.01 3.78 -1.57
N THR A 145 -7.56 3.11 -2.61
CA THR A 145 -6.15 2.72 -2.76
C THR A 145 -5.54 3.24 -4.06
N SER A 146 -4.31 3.74 -3.97
CA SER A 146 -3.51 4.04 -5.16
C SER A 146 -3.04 2.74 -5.82
N THR A 147 -3.03 2.68 -7.14
CA THR A 147 -2.49 1.57 -7.93
C THR A 147 -2.04 2.06 -9.31
N ARG A 148 -0.95 1.51 -9.84
CA ARG A 148 -0.49 1.81 -11.21
C ARG A 148 -1.32 1.10 -12.28
N ARG A 149 -2.07 0.07 -11.88
CA ARG A 149 -2.85 -0.79 -12.79
C ARG A 149 -4.29 -0.93 -12.31
N PRO A 150 -5.06 0.19 -12.27
CA PRO A 150 -6.39 0.21 -11.68
C PRO A 150 -7.35 -0.77 -12.37
N GLU A 151 -7.29 -0.90 -13.71
CA GLU A 151 -8.17 -1.80 -14.46
C GLU A 151 -7.88 -3.28 -14.12
N LYS A 152 -6.60 -3.64 -13.99
CA LYS A 152 -6.22 -5.01 -13.60
C LYS A 152 -6.64 -5.36 -12.17
N LEU A 153 -6.60 -4.38 -11.27
CA LEU A 153 -7.09 -4.57 -9.90
C LEU A 153 -8.61 -4.76 -9.89
N VAL A 154 -9.35 -3.94 -10.65
CA VAL A 154 -10.80 -4.09 -10.82
C VAL A 154 -11.13 -5.46 -11.42
N GLU A 155 -10.46 -5.86 -12.48
CA GLU A 155 -10.63 -7.16 -13.11
C GLU A 155 -10.39 -8.31 -12.12
N ALA A 156 -9.27 -8.29 -11.38
CA ALA A 156 -8.94 -9.31 -10.39
C ALA A 156 -9.96 -9.39 -9.25
N LEU A 157 -10.61 -8.26 -8.89
CA LEU A 157 -11.65 -8.22 -7.86
C LEU A 157 -13.03 -8.63 -8.39
N THR A 158 -13.27 -8.50 -9.69
CA THR A 158 -14.56 -8.82 -10.33
C THR A 158 -14.59 -10.25 -10.87
N GLN A 159 -13.42 -10.80 -11.26
CA GLN A 159 -13.31 -12.20 -11.69
C GLN A 159 -13.62 -13.15 -10.52
N GLY A 160 -14.59 -14.05 -10.74
CA GLY A 160 -14.99 -15.10 -9.77
C GLY A 160 -16.08 -14.70 -8.78
N ARG A 161 -16.86 -13.67 -9.11
CA ARG A 161 -18.18 -13.41 -8.49
C ARG A 161 -19.26 -14.22 -9.15
#